data_9366c91c225c1793def9b48ff42d4407
#
_entry.id   9366c91c225c1793def9b48ff42d4407
#
_cell.length_a   1.000
_cell.length_b   1.000
_cell.length_c   1.000
_cell.angle_alpha   90.00
_cell.angle_beta   90.00
_cell.angle_gamma   90.00
#
_symmetry.space_group_name_H-M   'P 1'
#
loop_
_entity.id
_entity.type
_entity.pdbx_description
1 polymer ?
#
loop_
_entity_poly.entity_id
_entity_poly.type
_entity_poly.pdbx_seq_one_letter_code
_entity_poly.pdbx_strand_id
1 'polypeptide(L)'
;MKNMKQALLVAGCLLATTTLFAQTEKGDWAQFGRYAEANKTVKVPSNVVFMGNSITDGWWPADSTFFIRNNFVDRAISGQTTSEMLVRFRQDVINLKPKAVVILAGINDIAHNNGVIALENVFGNLVSMAELAKANHIKVIFCSVLPAYDFPWRPGMQPADKVIQLNKWIKEYADKNGLTYVDYHSAMKDERNGLPANLSKDGVHPTLEGYKIMEKIVLEAIHKTVK
;
A
#
# COMPACT_ATOMS: atom_id res chain seq x y z
N MET A 1 -41.02 66.89 -43.90
CA MET A 1 -39.60 66.44 -43.96
C MET A 1 -39.38 65.60 -42.72
N LYS A 2 -39.32 64.27 -42.90
CA LYS A 2 -39.34 63.29 -41.82
C LYS A 2 -37.92 62.86 -41.48
N ASN A 3 -37.48 63.07 -40.26
CA ASN A 3 -36.24 62.51 -39.73
C ASN A 3 -36.46 61.08 -39.25
N MET A 4 -35.80 60.16 -39.94
CA MET A 4 -35.75 58.76 -39.52
C MET A 4 -34.52 58.60 -38.63
N LYS A 5 -34.78 58.36 -37.36
CA LYS A 5 -33.72 57.94 -36.43
C LYS A 5 -33.48 56.45 -36.55
N GLN A 6 -32.33 56.06 -37.08
CA GLN A 6 -31.88 54.68 -37.07
C GLN A 6 -31.43 54.29 -35.66
N ALA A 7 -32.14 53.30 -35.08
CA ALA A 7 -31.72 52.71 -33.84
C ALA A 7 -30.69 51.59 -34.16
N LEU A 8 -29.43 51.77 -33.73
CA LEU A 8 -28.42 50.73 -33.74
C LEU A 8 -28.69 49.73 -32.58
N LEU A 9 -29.09 48.54 -32.96
CA LEU A 9 -29.11 47.42 -32.00
C LEU A 9 -27.67 46.88 -31.91
N VAL A 10 -27.02 47.09 -30.82
CA VAL A 10 -25.75 46.44 -30.48
C VAL A 10 -26.10 45.08 -29.83
N ALA A 11 -26.02 44.02 -30.62
CA ALA A 11 -26.09 42.65 -30.10
C ALA A 11 -24.73 42.29 -29.45
N GLY A 12 -24.70 42.38 -28.12
CA GLY A 12 -23.57 41.89 -27.34
C GLY A 12 -23.53 40.37 -27.35
N CYS A 13 -22.65 39.77 -28.17
CA CYS A 13 -22.31 38.36 -28.01
C CYS A 13 -21.51 38.17 -26.74
N LEU A 14 -22.13 37.68 -25.66
CA LEU A 14 -21.42 37.09 -24.55
C LEU A 14 -20.79 35.78 -25.04
N LEU A 15 -19.51 35.82 -25.38
CA LEU A 15 -18.68 34.64 -25.50
C LEU A 15 -18.45 34.07 -24.11
N ALA A 16 -19.29 33.13 -23.70
CA ALA A 16 -19.01 32.27 -22.58
C ALA A 16 -17.82 31.37 -22.95
N THR A 17 -16.61 31.78 -22.55
CA THR A 17 -15.45 30.88 -22.59
C THR A 17 -15.62 29.82 -21.54
N THR A 18 -16.23 28.70 -21.92
CA THR A 18 -16.14 27.48 -21.15
C THR A 18 -14.70 27.01 -21.23
N THR A 19 -13.91 27.31 -20.18
CA THR A 19 -12.64 26.64 -19.96
C THR A 19 -12.96 25.17 -19.73
N LEU A 20 -12.91 24.36 -20.77
CA LEU A 20 -12.78 22.92 -20.62
C LEU A 20 -11.46 22.71 -19.84
N PHE A 21 -11.55 22.45 -18.55
CA PHE A 21 -10.48 21.77 -17.88
C PHE A 21 -10.37 20.40 -18.55
N ALA A 22 -9.42 20.26 -19.46
CA ALA A 22 -8.99 18.95 -19.92
C ALA A 22 -8.57 18.19 -18.67
N GLN A 23 -9.43 17.33 -18.18
CA GLN A 23 -9.09 16.35 -17.18
C GLN A 23 -8.04 15.48 -17.88
N THR A 24 -6.77 15.74 -17.59
CA THR A 24 -5.70 14.84 -18.03
C THR A 24 -6.11 13.48 -17.51
N GLU A 25 -6.45 12.57 -18.43
CA GLU A 25 -6.68 11.19 -18.06
C GLU A 25 -5.49 10.75 -17.21
N LYS A 26 -5.69 10.66 -15.92
CA LYS A 26 -4.73 10.00 -15.04
C LYS A 26 -4.77 8.56 -15.54
N GLY A 27 -3.72 8.11 -16.20
CA GLY A 27 -3.61 6.74 -16.64
C GLY A 27 -3.94 5.74 -15.53
N ASP A 28 -3.52 4.53 -15.63
CA ASP A 28 -3.74 3.47 -14.63
C ASP A 28 -3.18 3.86 -13.24
N TRP A 29 -3.86 4.76 -12.53
CA TRP A 29 -3.39 5.38 -11.28
C TRP A 29 -3.16 4.35 -10.16
N ALA A 30 -3.92 3.26 -10.14
CA ALA A 30 -3.75 2.17 -9.19
C ALA A 30 -2.84 1.06 -9.72
N GLN A 31 -2.29 1.23 -10.93
CA GLN A 31 -1.37 0.32 -11.59
C GLN A 31 -1.90 -1.11 -11.75
N PHE A 32 -3.16 -1.26 -12.18
CA PHE A 32 -3.75 -2.55 -12.52
C PHE A 32 -2.96 -3.31 -13.58
N GLY A 33 -2.32 -2.57 -14.51
CA GLY A 33 -1.48 -3.14 -15.56
C GLY A 33 -0.20 -3.80 -15.04
N ARG A 34 0.32 -3.40 -13.85
CA ARG A 34 1.61 -3.85 -13.32
C ARG A 34 1.76 -5.37 -13.28
N TYR A 35 0.73 -6.07 -12.83
CA TYR A 35 0.74 -7.52 -12.68
C TYR A 35 -0.27 -8.25 -13.59
N ALA A 36 -0.94 -7.55 -14.51
CA ALA A 36 -1.99 -8.13 -15.34
C ALA A 36 -1.52 -9.38 -16.13
N GLU A 37 -0.34 -9.32 -16.76
CA GLU A 37 0.23 -10.46 -17.49
C GLU A 37 0.79 -11.52 -16.53
N ALA A 38 1.51 -11.10 -15.49
CA ALA A 38 2.06 -12.03 -14.51
C ALA A 38 0.96 -12.82 -13.79
N ASN A 39 -0.21 -12.22 -13.54
CA ASN A 39 -1.33 -12.90 -12.91
C ASN A 39 -1.88 -14.06 -13.75
N LYS A 40 -1.78 -14.00 -15.09
CA LYS A 40 -2.21 -15.08 -15.98
C LYS A 40 -1.35 -16.34 -15.87
N THR A 41 -0.12 -16.19 -15.42
CA THR A 41 0.88 -17.29 -15.32
C THR A 41 0.99 -17.87 -13.91
N VAL A 42 0.38 -17.23 -12.90
CA VAL A 42 0.38 -17.76 -11.53
C VAL A 42 -0.43 -19.05 -11.48
N LYS A 43 0.16 -20.10 -10.92
CA LYS A 43 -0.58 -21.35 -10.65
C LYS A 43 -1.63 -21.10 -9.57
N VAL A 44 -2.89 -21.26 -9.94
CA VAL A 44 -4.03 -21.07 -9.02
C VAL A 44 -4.55 -22.45 -8.56
N PRO A 45 -4.85 -22.65 -7.28
CA PRO A 45 -4.66 -21.74 -6.16
C PRO A 45 -3.17 -21.50 -5.84
N SER A 46 -2.83 -20.25 -5.53
CA SER A 46 -1.47 -19.91 -5.12
C SER A 46 -1.22 -20.22 -3.63
N ASN A 47 0.04 -20.20 -3.20
CA ASN A 47 0.36 -20.49 -1.81
C ASN A 47 0.07 -19.27 -0.92
N VAL A 48 0.94 -18.26 -0.96
CA VAL A 48 0.81 -17.01 -0.19
C VAL A 48 1.11 -15.84 -1.11
N VAL A 49 0.27 -14.81 -1.04
CA VAL A 49 0.49 -13.54 -1.76
C VAL A 49 0.99 -12.50 -0.77
N PHE A 50 2.03 -11.78 -1.15
CA PHE A 50 2.55 -10.62 -0.43
C PHE A 50 2.03 -9.35 -1.08
N MET A 51 1.14 -8.64 -0.40
CA MET A 51 0.59 -7.35 -0.79
C MET A 51 1.31 -6.25 -0.01
N GLY A 52 1.92 -5.30 -0.72
CA GLY A 52 2.71 -4.26 -0.08
C GLY A 52 3.11 -3.12 -1.00
N ASN A 53 4.03 -2.32 -0.52
CA ASN A 53 4.64 -1.19 -1.20
C ASN A 53 6.12 -1.43 -1.53
N SER A 54 6.94 -0.36 -1.61
CA SER A 54 8.38 -0.46 -1.91
C SER A 54 9.17 -1.33 -0.95
N ILE A 55 8.75 -1.46 0.30
CA ILE A 55 9.39 -2.35 1.27
C ILE A 55 9.24 -3.81 0.85
N THR A 56 8.09 -4.21 0.34
CA THR A 56 7.86 -5.57 -0.16
C THR A 56 8.37 -5.74 -1.59
N ASP A 57 8.14 -4.78 -2.49
CA ASP A 57 8.64 -4.77 -3.88
C ASP A 57 10.18 -4.85 -3.94
N GLY A 58 10.87 -4.13 -3.03
CA GLY A 58 12.33 -4.17 -2.89
C GLY A 58 12.89 -5.47 -2.31
N TRP A 59 12.05 -6.33 -1.76
CA TRP A 59 12.48 -7.61 -1.21
C TRP A 59 12.88 -8.60 -2.32
N TRP A 60 12.13 -8.60 -3.43
CA TRP A 60 12.45 -9.46 -4.57
C TRP A 60 13.87 -9.24 -5.13
N PRO A 61 14.33 -8.02 -5.46
CA PRO A 61 15.71 -7.81 -5.91
C PRO A 61 16.75 -8.03 -4.81
N ALA A 62 16.38 -7.89 -3.53
CA ALA A 62 17.29 -8.16 -2.42
C ALA A 62 17.49 -9.66 -2.15
N ASP A 63 16.41 -10.45 -2.17
CA ASP A 63 16.43 -11.90 -2.02
C ASP A 63 15.24 -12.59 -2.70
N SER A 64 15.29 -12.74 -4.01
CA SER A 64 14.28 -13.50 -4.76
C SER A 64 14.17 -14.97 -4.34
N THR A 65 15.24 -15.53 -3.74
CA THR A 65 15.25 -16.93 -3.30
C THR A 65 14.24 -17.20 -2.20
N PHE A 66 13.95 -16.20 -1.36
CA PHE A 66 12.90 -16.29 -0.35
C PHE A 66 11.53 -16.60 -0.98
N PHE A 67 11.15 -15.89 -2.01
CA PHE A 67 9.87 -16.11 -2.70
C PHE A 67 9.85 -17.41 -3.49
N ILE A 68 10.92 -17.70 -4.23
CA ILE A 68 11.02 -18.88 -5.10
C ILE A 68 10.94 -20.17 -4.28
N ARG A 69 11.74 -20.30 -3.22
CA ARG A 69 11.79 -21.52 -2.39
C ARG A 69 10.48 -21.84 -1.69
N ASN A 70 9.72 -20.80 -1.33
CA ASN A 70 8.48 -20.94 -0.61
C ASN A 70 7.25 -20.92 -1.53
N ASN A 71 7.44 -20.77 -2.84
CA ASN A 71 6.36 -20.57 -3.81
C ASN A 71 5.41 -19.44 -3.40
N PHE A 72 5.98 -18.30 -2.98
CA PHE A 72 5.25 -17.09 -2.65
C PHE A 72 5.12 -16.19 -3.86
N VAL A 73 4.04 -15.41 -3.89
CA VAL A 73 3.72 -14.50 -4.98
C VAL A 73 3.84 -13.07 -4.47
N ASP A 74 4.79 -12.31 -5.03
CA ASP A 74 4.91 -10.89 -4.75
C ASP A 74 3.93 -10.08 -5.61
N ARG A 75 3.13 -9.24 -4.96
CA ARG A 75 2.19 -8.28 -5.56
C ARG A 75 2.31 -6.90 -4.94
N ALA A 76 3.54 -6.55 -4.60
CA ALA A 76 3.86 -5.23 -4.08
C ALA A 76 4.14 -4.23 -5.20
N ILE A 77 3.82 -2.97 -4.96
CA ILE A 77 4.12 -1.87 -5.90
C ILE A 77 4.70 -0.70 -5.13
N SER A 78 5.91 -0.30 -5.49
CA SER A 78 6.62 0.83 -4.87
C SER A 78 5.79 2.12 -4.91
N GLY A 79 5.80 2.86 -3.80
CA GLY A 79 5.11 4.15 -3.67
C GLY A 79 3.63 4.06 -3.34
N GLN A 80 2.98 2.90 -3.50
CA GLN A 80 1.54 2.78 -3.28
C GLN A 80 1.12 2.97 -1.83
N THR A 81 -0.04 3.62 -1.68
CA THR A 81 -0.80 3.78 -0.44
C THR A 81 -1.83 2.66 -0.27
N THR A 82 -2.44 2.59 0.91
CA THR A 82 -3.48 1.60 1.20
C THR A 82 -4.70 1.73 0.28
N SER A 83 -5.04 2.94 -0.17
CA SER A 83 -6.15 3.18 -1.10
C SER A 83 -5.92 2.52 -2.47
N GLU A 84 -4.71 2.64 -3.01
CA GLU A 84 -4.35 2.02 -4.29
C GLU A 84 -4.31 0.49 -4.17
N MET A 85 -3.78 -0.02 -3.05
CA MET A 85 -3.75 -1.45 -2.78
C MET A 85 -5.17 -2.03 -2.67
N LEU A 86 -6.08 -1.34 -1.98
CA LEU A 86 -7.45 -1.78 -1.79
C LEU A 86 -8.18 -1.97 -3.13
N VAL A 87 -8.06 -1.03 -4.07
CA VAL A 87 -8.79 -1.13 -5.34
C VAL A 87 -8.25 -2.26 -6.24
N ARG A 88 -6.95 -2.57 -6.21
CA ARG A 88 -6.37 -3.69 -6.97
C ARG A 88 -6.38 -5.03 -6.21
N PHE A 89 -6.87 -5.07 -4.98
CA PHE A 89 -6.83 -6.25 -4.12
C PHE A 89 -7.54 -7.46 -4.73
N ARG A 90 -8.64 -7.23 -5.45
CA ARG A 90 -9.35 -8.31 -6.15
C ARG A 90 -8.49 -8.95 -7.22
N GLN A 91 -7.88 -8.13 -8.10
CA GLN A 91 -7.07 -8.62 -9.21
C GLN A 91 -5.83 -9.35 -8.74
N ASP A 92 -5.11 -8.76 -7.77
CA ASP A 92 -3.77 -9.17 -7.40
C ASP A 92 -3.71 -10.14 -6.20
N VAL A 93 -4.84 -10.31 -5.50
CA VAL A 93 -4.94 -11.25 -4.38
C VAL A 93 -6.09 -12.23 -4.57
N ILE A 94 -7.33 -11.74 -4.61
CA ILE A 94 -8.51 -12.62 -4.55
C ILE A 94 -8.56 -13.59 -5.74
N ASN A 95 -8.31 -13.09 -6.95
CA ASN A 95 -8.36 -13.91 -8.17
C ASN A 95 -7.25 -14.97 -8.22
N LEU A 96 -6.17 -14.79 -7.45
CA LEU A 96 -5.09 -15.78 -7.32
C LEU A 96 -5.41 -16.89 -6.31
N LYS A 97 -6.51 -16.75 -5.56
CA LYS A 97 -7.02 -17.73 -4.58
C LYS A 97 -5.94 -18.25 -3.64
N PRO A 98 -5.14 -17.38 -2.97
CA PRO A 98 -4.08 -17.84 -2.11
C PRO A 98 -4.63 -18.48 -0.83
N LYS A 99 -3.84 -19.34 -0.18
CA LYS A 99 -4.15 -19.83 1.16
C LYS A 99 -4.13 -18.70 2.19
N ALA A 100 -3.20 -17.75 2.01
CA ALA A 100 -3.09 -16.57 2.86
C ALA A 100 -2.57 -15.36 2.07
N VAL A 101 -2.86 -14.16 2.58
CA VAL A 101 -2.25 -12.91 2.15
C VAL A 101 -1.47 -12.28 3.31
N VAL A 102 -0.23 -11.89 3.04
CA VAL A 102 0.60 -11.07 3.93
C VAL A 102 0.42 -9.62 3.50
N ILE A 103 0.01 -8.74 4.42
CA ILE A 103 -0.25 -7.32 4.14
C ILE A 103 0.71 -6.47 4.96
N LEU A 104 1.58 -5.72 4.26
CA LEU A 104 2.49 -4.72 4.83
C LEU A 104 2.26 -3.38 4.13
N ALA A 105 1.52 -2.48 4.77
CA ALA A 105 1.11 -1.22 4.17
C ALA A 105 0.85 -0.13 5.22
N GLY A 106 0.84 1.15 4.80
CA GLY A 106 0.53 2.30 5.63
C GLY A 106 1.63 3.36 5.69
N ILE A 107 2.90 3.00 5.45
CA ILE A 107 4.01 3.96 5.56
C ILE A 107 3.91 5.09 4.52
N ASN A 108 3.48 4.78 3.29
CA ASN A 108 3.31 5.76 2.22
C ASN A 108 2.10 6.68 2.44
N ASP A 109 1.07 6.18 3.11
CA ASP A 109 -0.06 6.98 3.57
C ASP A 109 0.40 8.01 4.62
N ILE A 110 1.18 7.55 5.61
CA ILE A 110 1.79 8.42 6.63
C ILE A 110 2.74 9.43 5.99
N ALA A 111 3.47 9.05 4.94
CA ALA A 111 4.33 9.95 4.17
C ALA A 111 3.56 10.88 3.22
N HIS A 112 2.24 10.78 3.14
CA HIS A 112 1.36 11.55 2.25
C HIS A 112 1.74 11.43 0.76
N ASN A 113 2.17 10.25 0.31
CA ASN A 113 2.64 10.05 -1.07
C ASN A 113 1.53 10.30 -2.10
N ASN A 114 0.28 10.04 -1.75
CA ASN A 114 -0.90 10.29 -2.61
C ASN A 114 -1.86 11.29 -1.92
N GLY A 115 -1.31 12.34 -1.31
CA GLY A 115 -2.07 13.33 -0.57
C GLY A 115 -2.28 12.99 0.91
N VAL A 116 -2.89 13.91 1.65
CA VAL A 116 -3.15 13.76 3.08
C VAL A 116 -4.38 12.87 3.28
N ILE A 117 -4.23 11.87 4.13
CA ILE A 117 -5.31 10.98 4.55
C ILE A 117 -5.28 10.82 6.08
N ALA A 118 -6.44 10.80 6.73
CA ALA A 118 -6.54 10.54 8.16
C ALA A 118 -6.08 9.10 8.48
N LEU A 119 -5.38 8.92 9.60
CA LEU A 119 -4.82 7.62 9.97
C LEU A 119 -5.91 6.55 10.16
N GLU A 120 -7.10 6.96 10.62
CA GLU A 120 -8.30 6.12 10.73
C GLU A 120 -8.74 5.55 9.38
N ASN A 121 -8.63 6.34 8.30
CA ASN A 121 -8.96 5.89 6.96
C ASN A 121 -7.91 4.93 6.40
N VAL A 122 -6.62 5.14 6.73
CA VAL A 122 -5.55 4.18 6.43
C VAL A 122 -5.86 2.84 7.07
N PHE A 123 -6.19 2.86 8.36
CA PHE A 123 -6.61 1.66 9.09
C PHE A 123 -7.89 1.04 8.50
N GLY A 124 -8.89 1.85 8.13
CA GLY A 124 -10.11 1.41 7.47
C GLY A 124 -9.85 0.66 6.16
N ASN A 125 -8.90 1.12 5.34
CA ASN A 125 -8.48 0.43 4.12
C ASN A 125 -7.87 -0.95 4.41
N LEU A 126 -7.04 -1.06 5.47
CA LEU A 126 -6.47 -2.34 5.91
C LEU A 126 -7.57 -3.30 6.38
N VAL A 127 -8.52 -2.82 7.18
CA VAL A 127 -9.69 -3.60 7.62
C VAL A 127 -10.48 -4.10 6.42
N SER A 128 -10.76 -3.23 5.45
CA SER A 128 -11.50 -3.60 4.22
C SER A 128 -10.79 -4.70 3.42
N MET A 129 -9.45 -4.63 3.29
CA MET A 129 -8.68 -5.70 2.64
C MET A 129 -8.78 -7.02 3.42
N ALA A 130 -8.74 -6.98 4.75
CA ALA A 130 -8.91 -8.18 5.57
C ALA A 130 -10.31 -8.79 5.45
N GLU A 131 -11.35 -7.96 5.45
CA GLU A 131 -12.74 -8.41 5.26
C GLU A 131 -12.96 -9.01 3.88
N LEU A 132 -12.42 -8.40 2.83
CA LEU A 132 -12.44 -8.94 1.47
C LEU A 132 -11.71 -10.29 1.39
N ALA A 133 -10.55 -10.43 2.03
CA ALA A 133 -9.82 -11.70 2.10
C ALA A 133 -10.64 -12.78 2.80
N LYS A 134 -11.18 -12.48 4.00
CA LYS A 134 -12.03 -13.40 4.77
C LYS A 134 -13.26 -13.84 3.99
N ALA A 135 -13.95 -12.93 3.33
CA ALA A 135 -15.12 -13.22 2.50
C ALA A 135 -14.80 -14.16 1.31
N ASN A 136 -13.52 -14.25 0.92
CA ASN A 136 -13.04 -15.15 -0.12
C ASN A 136 -12.23 -16.33 0.43
N HIS A 137 -12.37 -16.66 1.73
CA HIS A 137 -11.71 -17.78 2.41
C HIS A 137 -10.17 -17.70 2.40
N ILE A 138 -9.61 -16.51 2.31
CA ILE A 138 -8.17 -16.24 2.35
C ILE A 138 -7.79 -15.87 3.78
N LYS A 139 -6.82 -16.57 4.36
CA LYS A 139 -6.28 -16.25 5.68
C LYS A 139 -5.47 -14.95 5.60
N VAL A 140 -5.55 -14.12 6.64
CA VAL A 140 -4.87 -12.81 6.68
C VAL A 140 -3.73 -12.82 7.68
N ILE A 141 -2.59 -12.34 7.24
CA ILE A 141 -1.40 -12.09 8.05
C ILE A 141 -1.09 -10.61 7.94
N PHE A 142 -1.40 -9.85 8.98
CA PHE A 142 -1.01 -8.45 9.06
C PHE A 142 0.41 -8.31 9.58
N CYS A 143 1.20 -7.48 8.91
CA CYS A 143 2.50 -7.07 9.41
C CYS A 143 2.41 -5.66 9.99
N SER A 144 3.13 -5.42 11.09
CA SER A 144 3.35 -4.05 11.54
C SER A 144 4.08 -3.26 10.48
N VAL A 145 3.72 -2.01 10.31
CA VAL A 145 4.53 -1.03 9.57
C VAL A 145 5.92 -0.95 10.23
N LEU A 146 6.98 -0.95 9.42
CA LEU A 146 8.34 -0.88 9.92
C LEU A 146 8.60 0.43 10.67
N PRO A 147 9.59 0.44 11.59
CA PRO A 147 10.01 1.66 12.25
C PRO A 147 10.48 2.70 11.22
N ALA A 148 10.12 3.96 11.42
CA ALA A 148 10.64 5.07 10.63
C ALA A 148 10.69 6.33 11.51
N TYR A 149 11.89 6.90 11.67
CA TYR A 149 12.09 8.12 12.45
C TYR A 149 11.76 9.37 11.65
N ASP A 150 12.14 9.40 10.37
CA ASP A 150 11.82 10.46 9.42
C ASP A 150 11.89 9.91 7.99
N PHE A 151 11.48 10.72 7.01
CA PHE A 151 11.51 10.36 5.59
C PHE A 151 12.55 11.20 4.85
N PRO A 152 13.55 10.62 4.16
CA PRO A 152 14.57 11.40 3.45
C PRO A 152 13.98 12.26 2.32
N TRP A 153 12.86 11.86 1.73
CA TRP A 153 12.15 12.65 0.70
C TRP A 153 11.15 13.67 1.27
N ARG A 154 10.87 13.65 2.58
CA ARG A 154 10.02 14.60 3.30
C ARG A 154 10.53 14.82 4.73
N PRO A 155 11.70 15.48 4.88
CA PRO A 155 12.30 15.69 6.18
C PRO A 155 11.39 16.46 7.13
N GLY A 156 11.40 16.08 8.41
CA GLY A 156 10.61 16.72 9.46
C GLY A 156 9.19 16.16 9.65
N MET A 157 8.82 15.10 8.91
CA MET A 157 7.49 14.46 9.06
C MET A 157 7.33 13.70 10.38
N GLN A 158 8.43 13.21 10.96
CA GLN A 158 8.48 12.48 12.25
C GLN A 158 7.37 11.42 12.39
N PRO A 159 7.36 10.40 11.51
CA PRO A 159 6.25 9.45 11.40
C PRO A 159 6.12 8.48 12.57
N ALA A 160 7.12 8.38 13.46
CA ALA A 160 7.24 7.32 14.47
C ALA A 160 5.96 7.12 15.30
N ASP A 161 5.38 8.19 15.83
CA ASP A 161 4.16 8.10 16.66
C ASP A 161 2.96 7.61 15.85
N LYS A 162 2.82 8.05 14.59
CA LYS A 162 1.75 7.58 13.69
C LYS A 162 1.92 6.11 13.34
N VAL A 163 3.16 5.65 13.11
CA VAL A 163 3.49 4.25 12.88
C VAL A 163 3.11 3.40 14.09
N ILE A 164 3.50 3.82 15.29
CA ILE A 164 3.17 3.12 16.54
C ILE A 164 1.63 3.05 16.72
N GLN A 165 0.94 4.15 16.49
CA GLN A 165 -0.51 4.21 16.62
C GLN A 165 -1.23 3.29 15.62
N LEU A 166 -0.80 3.30 14.34
CA LEU A 166 -1.35 2.42 13.31
C LEU A 166 -1.09 0.94 13.65
N ASN A 167 0.14 0.61 14.08
CA ASN A 167 0.51 -0.74 14.48
C ASN A 167 -0.31 -1.25 15.66
N LYS A 168 -0.60 -0.38 16.63
CA LYS A 168 -1.49 -0.68 17.75
C LYS A 168 -2.89 -1.07 17.24
N TRP A 169 -3.50 -0.28 16.37
CA TRP A 169 -4.83 -0.58 15.82
C TRP A 169 -4.86 -1.87 15.00
N ILE A 170 -3.82 -2.10 14.17
CA ILE A 170 -3.70 -3.33 13.37
C ILE A 170 -3.63 -4.54 14.30
N LYS A 171 -2.80 -4.47 15.36
CA LYS A 171 -2.66 -5.56 16.33
C LYS A 171 -3.97 -5.84 17.06
N GLU A 172 -4.62 -4.81 17.61
CA GLU A 172 -5.90 -4.92 18.30
C GLU A 172 -6.99 -5.54 17.41
N TYR A 173 -7.04 -5.13 16.16
CA TYR A 173 -7.96 -5.71 15.17
C TYR A 173 -7.64 -7.17 14.87
N ALA A 174 -6.38 -7.50 14.69
CA ALA A 174 -5.93 -8.86 14.43
C ALA A 174 -6.29 -9.78 15.61
N ASP A 175 -5.97 -9.37 16.83
CA ASP A 175 -6.27 -10.12 18.05
C ASP A 175 -7.79 -10.35 18.20
N LYS A 176 -8.59 -9.31 18.03
CA LYS A 176 -10.06 -9.36 18.13
C LYS A 176 -10.70 -10.28 17.09
N ASN A 177 -10.11 -10.37 15.90
CA ASN A 177 -10.67 -11.12 14.77
C ASN A 177 -10.01 -12.49 14.53
N GLY A 178 -9.08 -12.92 15.39
CA GLY A 178 -8.35 -14.17 15.24
C GLY A 178 -7.45 -14.20 14.01
N LEU A 179 -6.91 -13.05 13.60
CA LEU A 179 -5.97 -12.93 12.50
C LEU A 179 -4.53 -13.04 13.01
N THR A 180 -3.61 -13.43 12.14
CA THR A 180 -2.19 -13.46 12.48
C THR A 180 -1.60 -12.05 12.39
N TYR A 181 -0.83 -11.67 13.42
CA TYR A 181 -0.06 -10.42 13.45
C TYR A 181 1.44 -10.72 13.51
N VAL A 182 2.21 -10.04 12.69
CA VAL A 182 3.67 -10.13 12.58
C VAL A 182 4.29 -8.81 13.04
N ASP A 183 5.03 -8.85 14.14
CA ASP A 183 5.64 -7.65 14.74
C ASP A 183 7.08 -7.43 14.25
N TYR A 184 7.20 -6.86 13.05
CA TYR A 184 8.49 -6.38 12.55
C TYR A 184 9.00 -5.17 13.32
N HIS A 185 8.06 -4.26 13.72
CA HIS A 185 8.43 -2.99 14.36
C HIS A 185 9.26 -3.22 15.60
N SER A 186 8.78 -4.05 16.52
CA SER A 186 9.50 -4.31 17.79
C SER A 186 10.84 -5.02 17.56
N ALA A 187 10.92 -5.87 16.53
CA ALA A 187 12.13 -6.63 16.23
C ALA A 187 13.24 -5.79 15.54
N MET A 188 12.88 -4.67 14.92
CA MET A 188 13.78 -3.92 14.04
C MET A 188 14.03 -2.47 14.45
N LYS A 189 13.33 -1.95 15.45
CA LYS A 189 13.44 -0.54 15.86
C LYS A 189 14.71 -0.25 16.68
N ASP A 190 15.24 0.95 16.49
CA ASP A 190 16.20 1.56 17.41
C ASP A 190 15.49 2.32 18.56
N GLU A 191 16.25 2.98 19.41
CA GLU A 191 15.76 3.76 20.55
C GLU A 191 14.91 4.99 20.15
N ARG A 192 15.02 5.47 18.90
CA ARG A 192 14.24 6.57 18.34
C ARG A 192 12.97 6.09 17.64
N ASN A 193 12.65 4.78 17.71
CA ASN A 193 11.62 4.12 16.92
C ASN A 193 11.83 4.25 15.39
N GLY A 194 13.08 4.33 14.94
CA GLY A 194 13.50 4.30 13.54
C GLY A 194 14.18 2.97 13.19
N LEU A 195 14.47 2.75 11.91
CA LEU A 195 15.34 1.67 11.48
C LEU A 195 16.80 2.05 11.70
N PRO A 196 17.61 1.21 12.39
CA PRO A 196 19.03 1.47 12.56
C PRO A 196 19.80 1.35 11.24
N ALA A 197 20.98 1.99 11.16
CA ALA A 197 21.73 2.15 9.92
C ALA A 197 22.21 0.82 9.28
N ASN A 198 22.39 -0.24 10.05
CA ASN A 198 22.71 -1.57 9.52
C ASN A 198 21.49 -2.23 8.85
N LEU A 199 20.27 -1.93 9.29
CA LEU A 199 19.05 -2.49 8.74
C LEU A 199 18.43 -1.64 7.63
N SER A 200 18.80 -0.35 7.52
CA SER A 200 18.33 0.54 6.46
C SER A 200 19.34 1.63 6.15
N LYS A 201 19.56 1.93 4.87
CA LYS A 201 20.44 3.02 4.45
C LYS A 201 19.76 4.39 4.46
N ASP A 202 18.45 4.41 4.31
CA ASP A 202 17.64 5.62 4.20
C ASP A 202 16.64 5.80 5.36
N GLY A 203 16.67 4.86 6.32
CA GLY A 203 15.78 4.87 7.48
C GLY A 203 14.37 4.33 7.23
N VAL A 204 14.10 3.80 6.00
CA VAL A 204 12.77 3.29 5.60
C VAL A 204 12.84 1.93 4.91
N HIS A 205 13.74 1.78 3.92
CA HIS A 205 13.84 0.57 3.12
C HIS A 205 14.89 -0.39 3.70
N PRO A 206 14.54 -1.65 3.97
CA PRO A 206 15.47 -2.61 4.57
C PRO A 206 16.66 -2.91 3.67
N THR A 207 17.82 -3.12 4.28
CA THR A 207 18.96 -3.81 3.67
C THR A 207 18.68 -5.31 3.59
N LEU A 208 19.56 -6.09 2.93
CA LEU A 208 19.45 -7.55 2.96
C LEU A 208 19.43 -8.11 4.39
N GLU A 209 20.20 -7.52 5.30
CA GLU A 209 20.18 -7.91 6.72
C GLU A 209 18.80 -7.67 7.35
N GLY A 210 18.18 -6.50 7.06
CA GLY A 210 16.82 -6.21 7.50
C GLY A 210 15.80 -7.20 6.94
N TYR A 211 15.88 -7.55 5.65
CA TYR A 211 15.01 -8.57 5.06
C TYR A 211 15.22 -9.95 5.69
N LYS A 212 16.43 -10.33 6.06
CA LYS A 212 16.67 -11.62 6.74
C LYS A 212 15.99 -11.71 8.11
N ILE A 213 15.89 -10.61 8.84
CA ILE A 213 15.08 -10.54 10.07
C ILE A 213 13.59 -10.73 9.74
N MET A 214 13.08 -10.01 8.73
CA MET A 214 11.68 -10.09 8.32
C MET A 214 11.31 -11.51 7.85
N GLU A 215 12.16 -12.17 7.06
CA GLU A 215 11.98 -13.52 6.58
C GLU A 215 11.73 -14.51 7.71
N LYS A 216 12.61 -14.50 8.71
CA LYS A 216 12.52 -15.41 9.86
C LYS A 216 11.17 -15.26 10.57
N ILE A 217 10.77 -14.01 10.83
CA ILE A 217 9.55 -13.74 11.60
C ILE A 217 8.29 -14.10 10.79
N VAL A 218 8.24 -13.71 9.51
CA VAL A 218 7.04 -13.97 8.69
C VAL A 218 6.89 -15.45 8.33
N LEU A 219 7.97 -16.18 8.11
CA LEU A 219 7.89 -17.63 7.85
C LEU A 219 7.27 -18.39 9.00
N GLU A 220 7.64 -18.08 10.23
CA GLU A 220 7.02 -18.69 11.42
C GLU A 220 5.51 -18.42 11.46
N ALA A 221 5.12 -17.17 11.17
CA ALA A 221 3.73 -16.77 11.13
C ALA A 221 2.96 -17.47 10.00
N ILE A 222 3.53 -17.55 8.80
CA ILE A 222 2.93 -18.25 7.65
C ILE A 222 2.73 -19.72 7.98
N HIS A 223 3.76 -20.40 8.50
CA HIS A 223 3.67 -21.82 8.84
C HIS A 223 2.60 -22.12 9.87
N LYS A 224 2.38 -21.22 10.85
CA LYS A 224 1.29 -21.35 11.84
C LYS A 224 -0.09 -21.10 11.21
N THR A 225 -0.15 -20.19 10.24
CA THR A 225 -1.41 -19.75 9.62
C THR A 225 -1.91 -20.72 8.55
N VAL A 226 -1.03 -21.28 7.69
CA VAL A 226 -1.43 -22.08 6.51
C VAL A 226 -1.37 -23.61 6.71
N LYS A 227 -1.26 -24.02 7.97
CA LYS A 227 -1.37 -25.45 8.32
C LYS A 227 -2.67 -26.09 7.84
#